data_c9b3b68e76bf3b1efce3689482bcb2a9
#
_entry.id   c9b3b68e76bf3b1efce3689482bcb2a9
#
_cell.length_a   1.000
_cell.length_b   1.000
_cell.length_c   1.000
_cell.angle_alpha   90.00
_cell.angle_beta   90.00
_cell.angle_gamma   90.00
#
_symmetry.space_group_name_H-M   'P 1'
#
loop_
_entity.id
_entity.type
_entity.pdbx_description
1 polymer ?
#
loop_
_entity_poly.entity_id
_entity_poly.type
_entity_poly.pdbx_seq_one_letter_code
_entity_poly.pdbx_strand_id
1 'polypeptide(L)'
;MSKIKKTWVEKRDCDKEPLVKINPKSWSDMPKGIKMFIPTPKIVNQFVCNIPKGNFKNVKSLRRDMAVDFDAQMSCPMVTGISLRIISEASYEEHMLGIKKITPFWRVVEPSSKLAMKLACGIDYIIQHQENEGIDIQGLS
;
A
#
# COMPACT_ATOMS: atom_id res chain seq x y z
N MET A 1 -13.22 -19.36 -24.50
CA MET A 1 -13.83 -18.85 -23.24
C MET A 1 -13.01 -17.68 -22.72
N SER A 2 -13.66 -16.56 -22.53
CA SER A 2 -13.02 -15.41 -21.95
C SER A 2 -12.75 -15.66 -20.47
N LYS A 3 -11.52 -15.43 -20.04
CA LYS A 3 -11.19 -15.48 -18.61
C LYS A 3 -11.81 -14.28 -17.92
N ILE A 4 -12.57 -14.52 -16.87
CA ILE A 4 -13.10 -13.46 -16.03
C ILE A 4 -11.91 -12.89 -15.25
N LYS A 5 -11.63 -11.61 -15.45
CA LYS A 5 -10.56 -10.93 -14.70
C LYS A 5 -11.01 -10.75 -13.26
N LYS A 6 -10.10 -10.99 -12.33
CA LYS A 6 -10.35 -10.69 -10.93
C LYS A 6 -10.53 -9.18 -10.76
N THR A 7 -11.49 -8.79 -9.92
CA THR A 7 -11.63 -7.40 -9.51
C THR A 7 -10.46 -7.03 -8.59
N TRP A 8 -10.27 -5.74 -8.36
CA TRP A 8 -9.23 -5.28 -7.42
C TRP A 8 -9.53 -5.79 -6.00
N VAL A 9 -10.81 -5.80 -5.60
CA VAL A 9 -11.21 -6.32 -4.30
C VAL A 9 -10.85 -7.81 -4.17
N GLU A 10 -11.08 -8.61 -5.21
CA GLU A 10 -10.70 -10.02 -5.21
C GLU A 10 -9.19 -10.20 -5.11
N LYS A 11 -8.41 -9.34 -5.78
CA LYS A 11 -6.95 -9.38 -5.70
C LYS A 11 -6.46 -9.02 -4.30
N ARG A 12 -7.10 -8.02 -3.66
CA ARG A 12 -6.76 -7.62 -2.29
C ARG A 12 -7.01 -8.75 -1.31
N ASP A 13 -8.14 -9.43 -1.46
CA ASP A 13 -8.59 -10.45 -0.50
C ASP A 13 -8.09 -11.85 -0.84
N CYS A 14 -7.25 -11.99 -1.85
CA CYS A 14 -6.68 -13.26 -2.27
C CYS A 14 -5.91 -13.93 -1.12
N ASP A 15 -6.08 -15.26 -1.01
CA ASP A 15 -5.48 -16.06 0.06
C ASP A 15 -4.03 -16.40 -0.26
N LYS A 16 -3.15 -15.42 -0.13
CA LYS A 16 -1.71 -15.62 -0.26
C LYS A 16 -1.06 -15.57 1.11
N GLU A 17 0.01 -16.35 1.27
CA GLU A 17 0.80 -16.34 2.49
C GLU A 17 1.98 -15.39 2.36
N PRO A 18 2.23 -14.56 3.38
CA PRO A 18 3.46 -13.77 3.40
C PRO A 18 4.64 -14.69 3.70
N LEU A 19 5.83 -14.24 3.34
CA LEU A 19 7.04 -15.01 3.67
C LEU A 19 8.21 -14.08 3.97
N VAL A 20 9.22 -14.63 4.64
CA VAL A 20 10.48 -13.96 4.92
C VAL A 20 11.57 -14.78 4.26
N LYS A 21 12.45 -14.14 3.51
CA LYS A 21 13.59 -14.80 2.91
C LYS A 21 14.83 -13.92 2.95
N ILE A 22 16.00 -14.53 2.78
CA ILE A 22 17.24 -13.77 2.71
C ILE A 22 17.33 -13.10 1.34
N ASN A 23 17.61 -11.81 1.32
CA ASN A 23 17.77 -11.05 0.08
C ASN A 23 19.05 -11.50 -0.63
N PRO A 24 18.96 -12.07 -1.85
CA PRO A 24 20.13 -12.70 -2.50
C PRO A 24 21.14 -11.72 -3.09
N LYS A 25 20.72 -10.49 -3.36
CA LYS A 25 21.62 -9.47 -3.95
C LYS A 25 21.11 -8.06 -3.63
N SER A 26 22.05 -7.10 -3.61
CA SER A 26 21.69 -5.70 -3.39
C SER A 26 20.88 -5.13 -4.56
N TRP A 27 19.79 -4.46 -4.26
CA TRP A 27 18.96 -3.77 -5.25
C TRP A 27 18.07 -2.74 -4.53
N SER A 28 17.77 -1.63 -5.21
CA SER A 28 17.03 -0.53 -4.60
C SER A 28 17.67 -0.13 -3.25
N ASP A 29 16.89 -0.05 -2.18
CA ASP A 29 17.41 0.21 -0.83
C ASP A 29 17.61 -1.08 -0.02
N MET A 30 17.68 -2.24 -0.69
CA MET A 30 17.75 -3.56 -0.06
C MET A 30 19.15 -4.15 -0.14
N PRO A 31 19.93 -4.12 0.97
CA PRO A 31 21.24 -4.75 0.98
C PRO A 31 21.16 -6.27 0.85
N LYS A 32 22.21 -6.86 0.24
CA LYS A 32 22.36 -8.31 0.17
C LYS A 32 22.46 -8.89 1.58
N GLY A 33 21.77 -9.99 1.81
CA GLY A 33 21.91 -10.77 3.04
C GLY A 33 20.94 -10.42 4.14
N ILE A 34 20.15 -9.35 4.00
CA ILE A 34 19.16 -9.03 5.03
C ILE A 34 17.94 -9.92 4.93
N LYS A 35 17.23 -10.08 6.05
CA LYS A 35 15.93 -10.74 6.05
C LYS A 35 14.92 -9.81 5.41
N MET A 36 14.34 -10.26 4.32
CA MET A 36 13.37 -9.49 3.54
C MET A 36 11.98 -10.06 3.73
N PHE A 37 11.05 -9.21 4.17
CA PHE A 37 9.65 -9.58 4.28
C PHE A 37 8.95 -9.38 2.94
N ILE A 38 8.22 -10.39 2.50
CA ILE A 38 7.39 -10.31 1.29
C ILE A 38 5.94 -10.28 1.73
N PRO A 39 5.30 -9.09 1.73
CA PRO A 39 3.93 -8.97 2.18
C PRO A 39 2.93 -9.46 1.15
N THR A 40 1.67 -9.52 1.57
CA THR A 40 0.54 -9.75 0.68
C THR A 40 -0.31 -8.49 0.64
N PRO A 41 -1.18 -8.33 -0.37
CA PRO A 41 -2.10 -7.19 -0.39
C PRO A 41 -2.95 -7.11 0.87
N LYS A 42 -3.41 -8.24 1.39
CA LYS A 42 -4.22 -8.30 2.60
C LYS A 42 -3.47 -7.70 3.81
N ILE A 43 -2.20 -8.05 3.97
CA ILE A 43 -1.38 -7.54 5.08
C ILE A 43 -1.13 -6.04 4.90
N VAL A 44 -0.76 -5.61 3.70
CA VAL A 44 -0.56 -4.18 3.43
C VAL A 44 -1.85 -3.41 3.74
N ASN A 45 -2.99 -3.95 3.35
CA ASN A 45 -4.29 -3.34 3.63
C ASN A 45 -4.53 -3.17 5.13
N GLN A 46 -4.21 -4.20 5.94
CA GLN A 46 -4.35 -4.13 7.39
C GLN A 46 -3.50 -3.01 7.99
N PHE A 47 -2.25 -2.90 7.56
CA PHE A 47 -1.36 -1.85 8.04
C PHE A 47 -1.82 -0.46 7.65
N VAL A 48 -2.34 -0.29 6.43
CA VAL A 48 -2.86 1.00 5.98
C VAL A 48 -4.13 1.37 6.76
N CYS A 49 -5.01 0.42 7.00
CA CYS A 49 -6.23 0.65 7.79
C CYS A 49 -5.93 1.05 9.23
N ASN A 50 -4.77 0.68 9.76
CA ASN A 50 -4.36 1.02 11.12
C ASN A 50 -3.76 2.42 11.24
N ILE A 51 -3.51 3.11 10.14
CA ILE A 51 -3.03 4.50 10.19
C ILE A 51 -4.19 5.39 10.63
N PRO A 52 -4.05 6.12 11.75
CA PRO A 52 -5.16 6.94 12.24
C PRO A 52 -5.53 8.07 11.28
N LYS A 53 -6.79 8.47 11.32
CA LYS A 53 -7.29 9.60 10.54
C LYS A 53 -6.46 10.86 10.85
N GLY A 54 -6.11 11.60 9.81
CA GLY A 54 -5.30 12.81 9.94
C GLY A 54 -3.80 12.59 9.97
N ASN A 55 -3.37 11.33 9.94
CA ASN A 55 -1.94 10.99 9.93
C ASN A 55 -1.51 10.48 8.56
N PHE A 56 -0.28 10.74 8.21
CA PHE A 56 0.33 10.26 6.97
C PHE A 56 1.60 9.47 7.31
N LYS A 57 1.74 8.29 6.69
CA LYS A 57 2.93 7.46 6.83
C LYS A 57 3.49 7.21 5.45
N ASN A 58 4.78 7.53 5.23
CA ASN A 58 5.38 7.29 3.92
C ASN A 58 5.61 5.78 3.70
N VAL A 59 5.81 5.39 2.44
CA VAL A 59 5.93 3.99 2.06
C VAL A 59 7.11 3.31 2.75
N LYS A 60 8.23 4.00 2.91
CA LYS A 60 9.41 3.44 3.56
C LYS A 60 9.12 3.08 5.02
N SER A 61 8.42 3.95 5.74
CA SER A 61 8.02 3.67 7.13
C SER A 61 7.05 2.51 7.21
N LEU A 62 6.10 2.44 6.28
CA LEU A 62 5.17 1.31 6.19
C LEU A 62 5.93 0.00 5.98
N ARG A 63 6.89 -0.01 5.07
CA ARG A 63 7.72 -1.20 4.79
C ARG A 63 8.48 -1.65 6.03
N ARG A 64 9.02 -0.69 6.76
CA ARG A 64 9.77 -0.99 7.99
C ARG A 64 8.86 -1.55 9.08
N ASP A 65 7.69 -0.95 9.26
CA ASP A 65 6.74 -1.39 10.28
C ASP A 65 6.26 -2.83 10.03
N MET A 66 5.96 -3.15 8.77
CA MET A 66 5.56 -4.51 8.41
C MET A 66 6.68 -5.51 8.68
N ALA A 67 7.91 -5.15 8.34
CA ALA A 67 9.06 -6.03 8.54
C ALA A 67 9.27 -6.36 10.02
N VAL A 68 9.13 -5.36 10.88
CA VAL A 68 9.28 -5.55 12.33
C VAL A 68 8.30 -6.59 12.86
N ASP A 69 7.05 -6.54 12.41
CA ASP A 69 6.03 -7.49 12.87
C ASP A 69 6.31 -8.93 12.46
N PHE A 70 7.11 -9.13 11.44
CA PHE A 70 7.44 -10.47 10.92
C PHE A 70 8.91 -10.85 11.13
N ASP A 71 9.57 -10.18 12.08
CA ASP A 71 10.98 -10.44 12.44
C ASP A 71 11.93 -10.34 11.25
N ALA A 72 11.65 -9.41 10.35
CA ALA A 72 12.49 -9.13 9.18
C ALA A 72 13.09 -7.72 9.31
N GLN A 73 14.06 -7.43 8.46
CA GLN A 73 14.77 -6.15 8.50
C GLN A 73 14.12 -5.09 7.63
N MET A 74 13.55 -5.49 6.51
CA MET A 74 12.85 -4.59 5.60
C MET A 74 11.91 -5.37 4.69
N SER A 75 10.82 -4.73 4.28
CA SER A 75 9.87 -5.32 3.33
C SER A 75 10.31 -5.08 1.90
N CYS A 76 10.00 -6.03 1.01
CA CYS A 76 10.30 -5.94 -0.42
C CYS A 76 9.63 -4.70 -1.03
N PRO A 77 10.39 -3.77 -1.63
CA PRO A 77 9.80 -2.55 -2.19
C PRO A 77 8.89 -2.83 -3.40
N MET A 78 9.23 -3.81 -4.21
CA MET A 78 8.45 -4.14 -5.41
C MET A 78 7.08 -4.70 -5.02
N VAL A 79 7.05 -5.70 -4.14
CA VAL A 79 5.80 -6.34 -3.72
C VAL A 79 4.94 -5.38 -2.90
N THR A 80 5.57 -4.54 -2.08
CA THR A 80 4.85 -3.50 -1.35
C THR A 80 4.17 -2.53 -2.31
N GLY A 81 4.87 -2.09 -3.36
CA GLY A 81 4.31 -1.19 -4.37
C GLY A 81 3.15 -1.80 -5.12
N ILE A 82 3.29 -3.06 -5.54
CA ILE A 82 2.22 -3.79 -6.22
C ILE A 82 1.00 -3.91 -5.30
N SER A 83 1.23 -4.26 -4.04
CA SER A 83 0.15 -4.41 -3.06
C SER A 83 -0.55 -3.08 -2.77
N LEU A 84 0.19 -1.98 -2.67
CA LEU A 84 -0.39 -0.66 -2.48
C LEU A 84 -1.31 -0.27 -3.64
N ARG A 85 -0.91 -0.59 -4.87
CA ARG A 85 -1.78 -0.34 -6.02
C ARG A 85 -3.06 -1.16 -5.92
N ILE A 86 -2.94 -2.44 -5.57
CA ILE A 86 -4.10 -3.32 -5.45
C ILE A 86 -5.08 -2.80 -4.40
N ILE A 87 -4.60 -2.45 -3.21
CA ILE A 87 -5.50 -1.99 -2.13
C ILE A 87 -6.11 -0.62 -2.45
N SER A 88 -5.36 0.24 -3.12
CA SER A 88 -5.85 1.58 -3.51
C SER A 88 -6.95 1.47 -4.55
N GLU A 89 -6.72 0.66 -5.58
CA GLU A 89 -7.74 0.42 -6.61
C GLU A 89 -8.97 -0.28 -6.04
N ALA A 90 -8.75 -1.24 -5.13
CA ALA A 90 -9.86 -1.94 -4.45
C ALA A 90 -10.70 -0.97 -3.61
N SER A 91 -10.04 -0.06 -2.91
CA SER A 91 -10.72 0.96 -2.12
C SER A 91 -11.60 1.85 -2.98
N TYR A 92 -11.07 2.29 -4.12
CA TYR A 92 -11.83 3.11 -5.06
C TYR A 92 -12.99 2.34 -5.69
N GLU A 93 -12.75 1.07 -6.03
CA GLU A 93 -13.79 0.18 -6.55
C GLU A 93 -14.96 0.07 -5.55
N GLU A 94 -14.64 -0.10 -4.26
CA GLU A 94 -15.64 -0.15 -3.20
C GLU A 94 -16.35 1.20 -3.04
N HIS A 95 -15.63 2.30 -3.15
CA HIS A 95 -16.21 3.65 -3.13
C HIS A 95 -17.26 3.81 -4.22
N MET A 96 -16.96 3.36 -5.43
CA MET A 96 -17.87 3.45 -6.58
C MET A 96 -19.10 2.55 -6.42
N LEU A 97 -19.01 1.53 -5.57
CA LEU A 97 -20.14 0.67 -5.23
C LEU A 97 -20.98 1.21 -4.06
N GLY A 98 -20.62 2.38 -3.54
CA GLY A 98 -21.35 3.01 -2.43
C GLY A 98 -20.96 2.52 -1.05
N ILE A 99 -19.88 1.75 -0.93
CA ILE A 99 -19.37 1.31 0.36
C ILE A 99 -18.74 2.49 1.07
N LYS A 100 -19.18 2.76 2.31
CA LYS A 100 -18.73 3.95 3.05
C LYS A 100 -17.40 3.76 3.75
N LYS A 101 -17.16 2.56 4.30
CA LYS A 101 -15.92 2.26 5.01
C LYS A 101 -14.93 1.60 4.07
N ILE A 102 -14.02 2.41 3.54
CA ILE A 102 -13.02 1.96 2.58
C ILE A 102 -11.62 2.15 3.15
N THR A 103 -10.64 1.43 2.57
CA THR A 103 -9.25 1.53 2.99
C THR A 103 -8.71 2.95 2.73
N PRO A 104 -8.16 3.63 3.76
CA PRO A 104 -7.69 5.01 3.62
C PRO A 104 -6.30 5.09 3.00
N PHE A 105 -6.15 4.69 1.74
CA PHE A 105 -4.85 4.64 1.07
C PHE A 105 -4.20 6.03 0.89
N TRP A 106 -4.97 7.10 0.96
CA TRP A 106 -4.45 8.47 0.89
C TRP A 106 -3.59 8.83 2.12
N ARG A 107 -3.60 7.99 3.16
CA ARG A 107 -2.75 8.17 4.33
C ARG A 107 -1.33 7.63 4.12
N VAL A 108 -1.05 7.04 2.96
CA VAL A 108 0.27 6.51 2.63
C VAL A 108 0.70 6.84 1.20
N VAL A 109 -0.23 7.14 0.30
CA VAL A 109 0.08 7.45 -1.10
C VAL A 109 0.26 8.95 -1.27
N GLU A 110 1.46 9.36 -1.70
CA GLU A 110 1.74 10.77 -2.01
C GLU A 110 1.16 11.13 -3.38
N PRO A 111 0.47 12.30 -3.49
CA PRO A 111 -0.10 12.72 -4.78
C PRO A 111 0.92 12.88 -5.89
N SER A 112 2.19 13.19 -5.54
CA SER A 112 3.27 13.37 -6.51
C SER A 112 3.94 12.07 -6.93
N SER A 113 3.55 10.93 -6.35
CA SER A 113 4.20 9.65 -6.61
C SER A 113 3.78 9.06 -7.96
N LYS A 114 4.65 8.19 -8.49
CA LYS A 114 4.34 7.43 -9.70
C LYS A 114 3.10 6.54 -9.50
N LEU A 115 2.95 6.01 -8.29
CA LEU A 115 1.79 5.20 -7.94
C LEU A 115 0.50 6.00 -8.10
N ALA A 116 0.46 7.23 -7.57
CA ALA A 116 -0.73 8.07 -7.65
C ALA A 116 -1.17 8.30 -9.10
N MET A 117 -0.21 8.46 -10.00
CA MET A 117 -0.50 8.68 -11.43
C MET A 117 -1.14 7.47 -12.10
N LYS A 118 -0.95 6.28 -11.56
CA LYS A 118 -1.50 5.03 -12.12
C LYS A 118 -2.90 4.72 -11.61
N LEU A 119 -3.34 5.34 -10.52
CA LEU A 119 -4.61 5.01 -9.88
C LEU A 119 -5.80 5.60 -10.65
N ALA A 120 -6.83 4.78 -10.81
CA ALA A 120 -8.04 5.17 -11.53
C ALA A 120 -8.76 6.35 -10.88
N CYS A 121 -8.62 6.51 -9.56
CA CYS A 121 -9.29 7.59 -8.83
C CYS A 121 -8.77 8.98 -9.21
N GLY A 122 -7.53 9.07 -9.69
CA GLY A 122 -6.89 10.34 -10.02
C GLY A 122 -6.25 11.02 -8.81
N ILE A 123 -5.34 11.94 -9.10
CA ILE A 123 -4.56 12.63 -8.06
C ILE A 123 -5.47 13.53 -7.20
N ASP A 124 -6.45 14.19 -7.81
CA ASP A 124 -7.34 15.10 -7.09
C ASP A 124 -8.16 14.39 -6.02
N TYR A 125 -8.55 13.13 -6.26
CA TYR A 125 -9.26 12.32 -5.28
C TYR A 125 -8.39 12.12 -4.01
N ILE A 126 -7.11 11.84 -4.22
CA ILE A 126 -6.16 11.64 -3.12
C ILE A 126 -6.00 12.94 -2.32
N ILE A 127 -5.75 14.04 -3.03
CA ILE A 127 -5.56 15.36 -2.41
C ILE A 127 -6.79 15.75 -1.60
N GLN A 128 -7.99 15.55 -2.15
CA GLN A 128 -9.22 15.92 -1.47
C GLN A 128 -9.41 15.14 -0.17
N HIS A 129 -9.13 13.85 -0.17
CA HIS A 129 -9.20 13.05 1.06
C HIS A 129 -8.19 13.50 2.10
N GLN A 130 -6.98 13.83 1.65
CA GLN A 130 -5.93 14.34 2.55
C GLN A 130 -6.34 15.67 3.16
N GLU A 131 -6.85 16.58 2.37
CA GLU A 131 -7.33 17.90 2.85
C GLU A 131 -8.48 17.74 3.84
N ASN A 132 -9.42 16.84 3.55
CA ASN A 132 -10.55 16.58 4.43
C ASN A 132 -10.12 16.05 5.80
N GLU A 133 -8.97 15.39 5.87
CA GLU A 133 -8.41 14.86 7.13
C GLU A 133 -7.39 15.82 7.76
N GLY A 134 -7.09 16.94 7.12
CA GLY A 134 -6.08 17.87 7.62
C GLY A 134 -4.65 17.39 7.45
N ILE A 135 -4.40 16.49 6.49
CA ILE A 135 -3.05 15.99 6.22
C ILE A 135 -2.31 17.00 5.34
N ASP A 136 -1.15 17.46 5.83
CA ASP A 136 -0.26 18.35 5.08
C ASP A 136 1.05 17.61 4.80
N ILE A 137 1.17 17.06 3.59
CA ILE A 137 2.34 16.28 3.20
C ILE A 137 3.57 17.16 3.03
N GLN A 138 3.39 18.42 2.60
CA GLN A 138 4.51 19.32 2.42
C GLN A 138 5.21 19.62 3.73
N GLY A 139 4.46 19.66 4.84
CA GLY A 139 5.02 19.84 6.16
C GLY A 139 5.69 18.60 6.73
N LEU A 140 5.56 17.45 6.06
CA LEU A 140 6.11 16.18 6.50
C LEU A 140 7.42 15.82 5.81
N SER A 141 7.87 16.63 4.88
CA SER A 141 9.11 16.40 4.13
C SER A 141 10.34 16.68 4.97
#